data_89a4ac8d4e2459ce21b26ffc1a099571
#
_entry.id   89a4ac8d4e2459ce21b26ffc1a099571
#
_cell.length_a   1.000
_cell.length_b   1.000
_cell.length_c   1.000
_cell.angle_alpha   90.00
_cell.angle_beta   90.00
_cell.angle_gamma   90.00
#
_symmetry.space_group_name_H-M   'P 1'
#
loop_
_entity.id
_entity.type
_entity.pdbx_description
1 polymer ?
#
loop_
_entity_poly.entity_id
_entity_poly.type
_entity_poly.pdbx_seq_one_letter_code
_entity_poly.pdbx_strand_id
1 'polypeptide(L)'
;MNKQLSGFIAILFLTACAVQKPEQIISVEDVGRLIKTLSSDEMEGRGTFTPGIDRAAKFIENEFKQIGLKPLNGDNDFRQDFIVKRIKPQTIQATVNGKIIDQQNLLIISDLPSSGFDQSSGNKLILIAAGDQFIQKYREITAMKTPVLVLVDNQHAQMFKRLKDNSSRGRIVEKQNQSAAAMFILGESDAANYKVSFSNMIEELPLFNVAGMLPGRSKAKELVLISAHYDHLGIVKDVDGDAIANGADDDASGTTAVISLAKYYKKLNNNERTLIFVAFTAEEIGGFGARHFSSLLNPDDVVAMFNIEMIGKESKFGENAAFITGYERSDFGEILQKNLAGTDFKFHPDPYPTQNLFYRSDNAILAALGVPAHTISTDQIDTDKFYHTVNDEFETLEVAIIHATIQAIALSARSIVAGTDTPKRIPKLNSRP
;
A
#
# COMPACT_ATOMS: atom_id res chain seq x y z
N MET A 1 14.42 -8.97 -84.38
CA MET A 1 13.89 -9.67 -83.17
C MET A 1 14.41 -8.94 -81.95
N ASN A 2 13.63 -7.95 -81.46
CA ASN A 2 13.99 -7.17 -80.27
C ASN A 2 13.25 -7.74 -79.08
N LYS A 3 14.00 -8.25 -78.11
CA LYS A 3 13.45 -8.65 -76.76
C LYS A 3 13.55 -7.46 -75.85
N GLN A 4 12.40 -6.87 -75.51
CA GLN A 4 12.29 -5.89 -74.41
C GLN A 4 12.31 -6.65 -73.08
N LEU A 5 13.23 -6.28 -72.21
CA LEU A 5 13.36 -6.78 -70.86
C LEU A 5 12.64 -5.78 -69.94
N SER A 6 11.45 -6.12 -69.47
CA SER A 6 10.69 -5.29 -68.50
C SER A 6 11.19 -5.62 -67.07
N GLY A 7 11.96 -4.67 -66.53
CA GLY A 7 12.37 -4.71 -65.13
C GLY A 7 11.24 -4.34 -64.18
N PHE A 8 10.77 -5.21 -63.34
CA PHE A 8 9.85 -4.95 -62.22
C PHE A 8 10.67 -4.43 -61.06
N ILE A 9 10.55 -3.11 -60.76
CA ILE A 9 11.08 -2.53 -59.52
C ILE A 9 10.06 -2.78 -58.41
N ALA A 10 10.32 -3.72 -57.49
CA ALA A 10 9.58 -3.92 -56.28
C ALA A 10 9.97 -2.80 -55.27
N ILE A 11 9.13 -1.82 -55.08
CA ILE A 11 9.29 -0.81 -54.03
C ILE A 11 8.83 -1.44 -52.70
N LEU A 12 9.81 -1.89 -51.87
CA LEU A 12 9.54 -2.26 -50.48
C LEU A 12 9.16 -1.00 -49.70
N PHE A 13 7.89 -0.81 -49.40
CA PHE A 13 7.45 0.13 -48.37
C PHE A 13 7.86 -0.40 -47.00
N LEU A 14 8.99 0.05 -46.47
CA LEU A 14 9.33 -0.05 -45.06
C LEU A 14 8.39 0.92 -44.31
N THR A 15 7.25 0.43 -43.86
CA THR A 15 6.44 1.14 -42.86
C THR A 15 7.23 1.08 -41.55
N ALA A 16 8.06 2.09 -41.32
CA ALA A 16 8.56 2.37 -39.99
C ALA A 16 7.35 2.63 -39.07
N CYS A 17 6.98 1.66 -38.25
CA CYS A 17 6.04 1.91 -37.15
C CYS A 17 6.67 2.99 -36.27
N ALA A 18 6.23 4.23 -36.42
CA ALA A 18 6.61 5.29 -35.50
C ALA A 18 6.12 4.88 -34.10
N VAL A 19 7.03 4.65 -33.17
CA VAL A 19 6.70 4.39 -31.79
C VAL A 19 5.96 5.61 -31.26
N GLN A 20 4.68 5.47 -30.94
CA GLN A 20 3.89 6.56 -30.36
C GLN A 20 4.54 7.01 -29.04
N LYS A 21 4.77 8.29 -28.94
CA LYS A 21 5.38 8.89 -27.74
C LYS A 21 4.32 9.02 -26.63
N PRO A 22 4.71 8.95 -25.34
CA PRO A 22 3.77 9.10 -24.23
C PRO A 22 2.92 10.37 -24.30
N GLU A 23 3.50 11.49 -24.75
CA GLU A 23 2.82 12.78 -24.87
C GLU A 23 1.59 12.75 -25.82
N GLN A 24 1.52 11.74 -26.69
CA GLN A 24 0.39 11.56 -27.59
C GLN A 24 -0.75 10.73 -27.00
N ILE A 25 -0.51 10.05 -25.88
CA ILE A 25 -1.45 9.10 -25.27
C ILE A 25 -1.88 9.55 -23.88
N ILE A 26 -0.94 10.08 -23.10
CA ILE A 26 -1.17 10.59 -21.74
C ILE A 26 -1.30 12.10 -21.86
N SER A 27 -2.50 12.65 -21.71
CA SER A 27 -2.72 14.09 -21.76
C SER A 27 -2.84 14.70 -20.36
N VAL A 28 -2.44 15.97 -20.24
CA VAL A 28 -2.56 16.73 -18.98
C VAL A 28 -4.01 16.83 -18.53
N GLU A 29 -4.94 17.02 -19.49
CA GLU A 29 -6.37 17.14 -19.22
C GLU A 29 -6.95 15.84 -18.63
N ASP A 30 -6.54 14.68 -19.16
CA ASP A 30 -7.02 13.38 -18.64
C ASP A 30 -6.43 13.07 -17.26
N VAL A 31 -5.15 13.37 -17.05
CA VAL A 31 -4.50 13.30 -15.73
C VAL A 31 -5.24 14.18 -14.73
N GLY A 32 -5.50 15.45 -15.06
CA GLY A 32 -6.26 16.36 -14.21
C GLY A 32 -7.69 15.88 -13.91
N ARG A 33 -8.39 15.32 -14.91
CA ARG A 33 -9.72 14.72 -14.73
C ARG A 33 -9.71 13.55 -13.74
N LEU A 34 -8.76 12.65 -13.89
CA LEU A 34 -8.65 11.46 -13.03
C LEU A 34 -8.41 11.85 -11.57
N ILE A 35 -7.42 12.72 -11.31
CA ILE A 35 -7.11 13.17 -9.95
C ILE A 35 -8.29 13.92 -9.35
N LYS A 36 -8.84 14.91 -10.08
CA LYS A 36 -9.97 15.71 -9.60
C LYS A 36 -11.19 14.85 -9.25
N THR A 37 -11.41 13.75 -9.98
CA THR A 37 -12.50 12.82 -9.67
C THR A 37 -12.18 12.03 -8.41
N LEU A 38 -10.98 11.46 -8.30
CA LEU A 38 -10.59 10.61 -7.16
C LEU A 38 -10.49 11.41 -5.85
N SER A 39 -10.06 12.67 -5.90
CA SER A 39 -9.94 13.56 -4.74
C SER A 39 -11.12 14.50 -4.53
N SER A 40 -12.28 14.20 -5.11
CA SER A 40 -13.49 15.01 -4.87
C SER A 40 -14.19 14.60 -3.58
N ASP A 41 -14.93 15.53 -2.96
CA ASP A 41 -15.77 15.29 -1.78
C ASP A 41 -16.78 14.16 -1.98
N GLU A 42 -17.22 13.93 -3.23
CA GLU A 42 -18.10 12.80 -3.58
C GLU A 42 -17.49 11.44 -3.24
N MET A 43 -16.17 11.35 -3.20
CA MET A 43 -15.43 10.15 -2.81
C MET A 43 -15.28 10.00 -1.29
N GLU A 44 -15.75 10.99 -0.48
CA GLU A 44 -15.69 10.97 0.99
C GLU A 44 -14.29 10.60 1.52
N GLY A 45 -13.24 11.12 0.87
CA GLY A 45 -11.85 10.81 1.22
C GLY A 45 -11.49 9.33 1.09
N ARG A 46 -12.22 8.55 0.33
CA ARG A 46 -11.95 7.13 0.02
C ARG A 46 -11.67 6.26 1.25
N GLY A 47 -12.29 6.63 2.39
CA GLY A 47 -12.05 5.93 3.66
C GLY A 47 -12.40 4.45 3.59
N THR A 48 -11.50 3.60 4.07
CA THR A 48 -11.71 2.15 4.12
C THR A 48 -12.98 1.80 4.89
N PHE A 49 -13.79 0.87 4.40
CA PHE A 49 -15.11 0.46 4.94
C PHE A 49 -16.21 1.53 4.86
N THR A 50 -16.08 2.52 3.99
CA THR A 50 -17.10 3.56 3.78
C THR A 50 -17.69 3.48 2.36
N PRO A 51 -18.84 4.12 2.09
CA PRO A 51 -19.35 4.20 0.72
C PRO A 51 -18.41 4.94 -0.25
N GLY A 52 -17.52 5.80 0.25
CA GLY A 52 -16.55 6.54 -0.54
C GLY A 52 -15.58 5.62 -1.27
N ILE A 53 -15.04 4.60 -0.58
CA ILE A 53 -14.13 3.63 -1.21
C ILE A 53 -14.81 2.81 -2.32
N ASP A 54 -16.11 2.50 -2.16
CA ASP A 54 -16.87 1.80 -3.19
C ASP A 54 -17.06 2.65 -4.45
N ARG A 55 -17.29 3.97 -4.29
CA ARG A 55 -17.39 4.89 -5.43
C ARG A 55 -16.05 5.02 -6.16
N ALA A 56 -14.97 5.17 -5.43
CA ALA A 56 -13.62 5.21 -6.00
C ALA A 56 -13.28 3.93 -6.76
N ALA A 57 -13.52 2.76 -6.16
CA ALA A 57 -13.33 1.48 -6.83
C ALA A 57 -14.15 1.38 -8.12
N LYS A 58 -15.42 1.77 -8.06
CA LYS A 58 -16.29 1.76 -9.25
C LYS A 58 -15.80 2.67 -10.36
N PHE A 59 -15.25 3.81 -10.00
CA PHE A 59 -14.62 4.71 -10.96
C PHE A 59 -13.41 4.03 -11.63
N ILE A 60 -12.49 3.44 -10.86
CA ILE A 60 -11.30 2.75 -11.36
C ILE A 60 -11.68 1.54 -12.25
N GLU A 61 -12.66 0.74 -11.81
CA GLU A 61 -13.21 -0.37 -12.61
C GLU A 61 -13.70 0.10 -13.99
N ASN A 62 -14.43 1.21 -14.03
CA ASN A 62 -14.93 1.77 -15.27
C ASN A 62 -13.80 2.25 -16.18
N GLU A 63 -12.77 2.91 -15.65
CA GLU A 63 -11.58 3.29 -16.42
C GLU A 63 -10.87 2.03 -16.97
N PHE A 64 -10.63 1.00 -16.16
CA PHE A 64 -10.01 -0.26 -16.61
C PHE A 64 -10.84 -0.96 -17.70
N LYS A 65 -12.15 -0.94 -17.56
CA LYS A 65 -13.06 -1.49 -18.56
C LYS A 65 -13.01 -0.70 -19.89
N GLN A 66 -13.00 0.64 -19.82
CA GLN A 66 -12.90 1.50 -21.02
C GLN A 66 -11.56 1.34 -21.72
N ILE A 67 -10.47 1.19 -20.96
CA ILE A 67 -9.14 0.89 -21.49
C ILE A 67 -9.12 -0.49 -22.16
N GLY A 68 -9.98 -1.41 -21.74
CA GLY A 68 -10.06 -2.78 -22.24
C GLY A 68 -8.99 -3.69 -21.63
N LEU A 69 -8.69 -3.51 -20.34
CA LEU A 69 -7.93 -4.48 -19.54
C LEU A 69 -8.75 -5.77 -19.40
N LYS A 70 -8.07 -6.84 -19.00
CA LYS A 70 -8.73 -8.08 -18.59
C LYS A 70 -8.72 -8.16 -17.06
N PRO A 71 -9.81 -8.64 -16.42
CA PRO A 71 -9.76 -9.04 -15.02
C PRO A 71 -8.67 -10.09 -14.78
N LEU A 72 -8.22 -10.20 -13.53
CA LEU A 72 -7.25 -11.23 -13.14
C LEU A 72 -7.93 -12.61 -13.07
N ASN A 73 -7.14 -13.66 -13.34
CA ASN A 73 -7.49 -15.06 -13.05
C ASN A 73 -8.85 -15.53 -13.63
N GLY A 74 -9.35 -14.85 -14.66
CA GLY A 74 -10.66 -15.20 -15.25
C GLY A 74 -11.87 -14.70 -14.46
N ASP A 75 -11.66 -13.80 -13.50
CA ASP A 75 -12.71 -13.13 -12.76
C ASP A 75 -13.67 -12.39 -13.72
N ASN A 76 -14.92 -12.21 -13.28
CA ASN A 76 -15.93 -11.52 -14.09
C ASN A 76 -15.83 -9.99 -14.03
N ASP A 77 -15.13 -9.47 -13.03
CA ASP A 77 -14.92 -8.05 -12.80
C ASP A 77 -13.48 -7.77 -12.35
N PHE A 78 -13.19 -6.50 -12.06
CA PHE A 78 -11.84 -6.07 -11.66
C PHE A 78 -11.62 -6.10 -10.15
N ARG A 79 -12.64 -6.42 -9.34
CA ARG A 79 -12.50 -6.54 -7.89
C ARG A 79 -11.83 -7.83 -7.51
N GLN A 80 -10.94 -7.74 -6.56
CA GLN A 80 -10.32 -8.86 -5.90
C GLN A 80 -10.73 -8.82 -4.43
N ASP A 81 -11.87 -9.49 -4.14
CA ASP A 81 -12.51 -9.47 -2.83
C ASP A 81 -11.77 -10.33 -1.81
N PHE A 82 -11.72 -9.86 -0.57
CA PHE A 82 -11.21 -10.60 0.58
C PHE A 82 -11.85 -10.10 1.88
N ILE A 83 -11.67 -10.88 2.96
CA ILE A 83 -12.26 -10.57 4.26
C ILE A 83 -11.13 -10.31 5.27
N VAL A 84 -11.29 -9.25 6.04
CA VAL A 84 -10.54 -9.01 7.28
C VAL A 84 -11.47 -9.04 8.48
N LYS A 85 -10.92 -9.16 9.69
CA LYS A 85 -11.72 -9.17 10.91
C LYS A 85 -11.38 -7.98 11.78
N ARG A 86 -12.42 -7.29 12.25
CA ARG A 86 -12.30 -6.30 13.33
C ARG A 86 -12.57 -6.98 14.65
N ILE A 87 -11.61 -6.90 15.56
CA ILE A 87 -11.70 -7.47 16.92
C ILE A 87 -11.73 -6.32 17.91
N LYS A 88 -12.86 -6.17 18.59
CA LYS A 88 -13.12 -5.09 19.54
C LYS A 88 -13.42 -5.67 20.92
N PRO A 89 -12.68 -5.30 21.98
CA PRO A 89 -13.02 -5.71 23.34
C PRO A 89 -14.42 -5.26 23.72
N GLN A 90 -15.22 -6.20 24.27
CA GLN A 90 -16.60 -5.96 24.71
C GLN A 90 -16.70 -5.96 26.24
N THR A 91 -16.16 -6.99 26.88
CA THR A 91 -16.07 -7.06 28.34
C THR A 91 -14.66 -7.39 28.76
N ILE A 92 -14.18 -6.77 29.81
CA ILE A 92 -12.88 -7.08 30.42
C ILE A 92 -13.07 -7.02 31.93
N GLN A 93 -12.67 -8.07 32.65
CA GLN A 93 -12.73 -8.12 34.10
C GLN A 93 -11.45 -8.74 34.65
N ALA A 94 -10.94 -8.18 35.74
CA ALA A 94 -9.84 -8.76 36.48
C ALA A 94 -10.01 -8.56 37.98
N THR A 95 -9.64 -9.58 38.74
CA THR A 95 -9.48 -9.52 40.19
C THR A 95 -8.04 -9.90 40.50
N VAL A 96 -7.35 -9.08 41.30
CA VAL A 96 -5.96 -9.31 41.71
C VAL A 96 -5.91 -9.23 43.25
N ASN A 97 -5.37 -10.25 43.90
CA ASN A 97 -5.24 -10.34 45.36
C ASN A 97 -6.55 -9.99 46.10
N GLY A 98 -7.70 -10.44 45.54
CA GLY A 98 -9.03 -10.19 46.07
C GLY A 98 -9.65 -8.83 45.75
N LYS A 99 -8.92 -7.93 45.08
CA LYS A 99 -9.38 -6.59 44.67
C LYS A 99 -9.86 -6.64 43.22
N ILE A 100 -11.05 -6.09 42.95
CA ILE A 100 -11.55 -5.87 41.59
C ILE A 100 -10.78 -4.68 41.01
N ILE A 101 -10.22 -4.88 39.81
CA ILE A 101 -9.47 -3.84 39.10
C ILE A 101 -10.42 -2.99 38.26
N ASP A 102 -10.24 -1.67 38.34
CA ASP A 102 -11.00 -0.72 37.54
C ASP A 102 -10.77 -0.94 36.04
N GLN A 103 -11.85 -0.89 35.27
CA GLN A 103 -11.79 -1.09 33.83
C GLN A 103 -10.82 -0.14 33.11
N GLN A 104 -10.65 1.08 33.61
CA GLN A 104 -9.69 2.05 33.04
C GLN A 104 -8.25 1.54 33.10
N ASN A 105 -7.93 0.65 34.03
CA ASN A 105 -6.60 0.06 34.25
C ASN A 105 -6.45 -1.31 33.57
N LEU A 106 -7.41 -1.74 32.74
CA LEU A 106 -7.40 -3.00 32.03
C LEU A 106 -7.26 -2.81 30.53
N LEU A 107 -6.35 -3.57 29.91
CA LEU A 107 -6.19 -3.67 28.46
C LEU A 107 -6.01 -5.13 28.06
N ILE A 108 -6.89 -5.63 27.21
CA ILE A 108 -6.78 -6.98 26.63
C ILE A 108 -6.35 -6.91 25.17
N ILE A 109 -5.40 -7.75 24.80
CA ILE A 109 -5.04 -8.03 23.41
C ILE A 109 -5.24 -9.52 23.18
N SER A 110 -6.26 -9.86 22.44
CA SER A 110 -6.60 -11.24 22.09
C SER A 110 -7.47 -11.30 20.85
N ASP A 111 -7.32 -12.36 20.07
CA ASP A 111 -8.16 -12.65 18.92
C ASP A 111 -9.27 -13.67 19.25
N LEU A 112 -9.32 -14.17 20.47
CA LEU A 112 -10.35 -15.10 20.93
C LEU A 112 -11.69 -14.37 21.11
N PRO A 113 -12.82 -15.02 20.77
CA PRO A 113 -14.15 -14.45 21.05
C PRO A 113 -14.38 -14.20 22.54
N SER A 114 -13.92 -15.11 23.38
CA SER A 114 -13.92 -14.98 24.85
C SER A 114 -12.93 -15.97 25.45
N SER A 115 -12.41 -15.64 26.62
CA SER A 115 -11.62 -16.55 27.43
C SER A 115 -11.49 -16.03 28.87
N GLY A 116 -10.94 -16.85 29.74
CA GLY A 116 -10.53 -16.47 31.07
C GLY A 116 -9.39 -17.37 31.56
N PHE A 117 -8.61 -16.85 32.47
CA PHE A 117 -7.50 -17.57 33.09
C PHE A 117 -7.22 -17.04 34.50
N ASP A 118 -6.59 -17.84 35.32
CA ASP A 118 -6.23 -17.54 36.70
C ASP A 118 -4.82 -18.08 37.03
N GLN A 119 -4.38 -17.91 38.27
CA GLN A 119 -3.07 -18.38 38.74
C GLN A 119 -2.87 -19.88 38.59
N SER A 120 -3.94 -20.69 38.58
CA SER A 120 -3.86 -22.15 38.40
C SER A 120 -3.64 -22.57 36.94
N SER A 121 -3.86 -21.68 36.02
CA SER A 121 -3.77 -21.94 34.58
C SER A 121 -2.31 -22.03 34.05
N GLY A 122 -1.30 -21.84 34.91
CA GLY A 122 0.13 -21.94 34.56
C GLY A 122 0.62 -20.87 33.60
N ASN A 123 -0.10 -19.74 33.47
CA ASN A 123 0.24 -18.63 32.60
C ASN A 123 1.43 -17.83 33.13
N LYS A 124 2.18 -17.21 32.21
CA LYS A 124 3.26 -16.31 32.59
C LYS A 124 2.73 -15.05 33.25
N LEU A 125 3.40 -14.62 34.32
CA LEU A 125 3.26 -13.30 34.91
C LEU A 125 4.49 -12.48 34.47
N ILE A 126 4.26 -11.30 33.89
CA ILE A 126 5.34 -10.39 33.43
C ILE A 126 5.12 -9.03 34.09
N LEU A 127 6.20 -8.43 34.58
CA LEU A 127 6.20 -7.05 35.06
C LEU A 127 6.87 -6.15 34.02
N ILE A 128 6.18 -5.08 33.64
CA ILE A 128 6.76 -3.93 32.95
C ILE A 128 7.05 -2.87 33.99
N ALA A 129 8.30 -2.80 34.42
CA ALA A 129 8.75 -1.88 35.45
C ALA A 129 8.92 -0.43 34.92
N ALA A 130 9.00 0.52 35.81
CA ALA A 130 9.13 1.96 35.49
C ALA A 130 10.24 2.30 34.48
N GLY A 131 11.39 1.62 34.56
CA GLY A 131 12.55 1.86 33.66
C GLY A 131 12.51 1.09 32.33
N ASP A 132 11.48 0.25 32.09
CA ASP A 132 11.40 -0.57 30.89
C ASP A 132 11.00 0.27 29.65
N GLN A 133 11.43 -0.21 28.47
CA GLN A 133 10.96 0.29 27.17
C GLN A 133 9.56 -0.28 26.88
N PHE A 134 8.52 0.43 27.32
CA PHE A 134 7.13 -0.08 27.32
C PHE A 134 6.69 -0.61 25.94
N ILE A 135 6.92 0.14 24.87
CA ILE A 135 6.47 -0.26 23.51
C ILE A 135 7.21 -1.50 23.02
N GLN A 136 8.51 -1.61 23.31
CA GLN A 136 9.27 -2.81 22.96
C GLN A 136 8.72 -4.03 23.69
N LYS A 137 8.55 -3.96 25.01
CA LYS A 137 7.97 -5.02 25.84
C LYS A 137 6.55 -5.39 25.38
N TYR A 138 5.71 -4.40 25.08
CA TYR A 138 4.37 -4.60 24.55
C TYR A 138 4.40 -5.42 23.27
N ARG A 139 5.27 -5.10 22.30
CA ARG A 139 5.42 -5.84 21.04
C ARG A 139 5.88 -7.29 21.29
N GLU A 140 6.87 -7.49 22.14
CA GLU A 140 7.37 -8.82 22.50
C GLU A 140 6.28 -9.67 23.15
N ILE A 141 5.51 -9.11 24.07
CA ILE A 141 4.43 -9.80 24.80
C ILE A 141 3.26 -10.14 23.87
N THR A 142 2.82 -9.20 23.05
CA THR A 142 1.70 -9.44 22.11
C THR A 142 2.04 -10.41 20.99
N ALA A 143 3.32 -10.67 20.74
CA ALA A 143 3.79 -11.71 19.82
C ALA A 143 3.82 -13.12 20.46
N MET A 144 3.61 -13.26 21.79
CA MET A 144 3.59 -14.55 22.47
C MET A 144 2.39 -15.38 22.04
N LYS A 145 2.58 -16.70 21.98
CA LYS A 145 1.53 -17.66 21.59
C LYS A 145 0.78 -18.28 22.78
N THR A 146 1.15 -17.91 24.00
CA THR A 146 0.54 -18.40 25.24
C THR A 146 -0.09 -17.25 26.01
N PRO A 147 -1.18 -17.48 26.75
CA PRO A 147 -1.78 -16.45 27.57
C PRO A 147 -0.79 -15.90 28.62
N VAL A 148 -0.90 -14.60 28.88
CA VAL A 148 0.01 -13.91 29.80
C VAL A 148 -0.73 -12.83 30.59
N LEU A 149 -0.43 -12.73 31.89
CA LEU A 149 -0.81 -11.58 32.71
C LEU A 149 0.38 -10.62 32.80
N VAL A 150 0.13 -9.35 32.53
CA VAL A 150 1.15 -8.31 32.51
C VAL A 150 0.79 -7.22 33.53
N LEU A 151 1.65 -7.02 34.52
CA LEU A 151 1.54 -5.91 35.45
C LEU A 151 2.34 -4.74 34.91
N VAL A 152 1.75 -3.54 34.90
CA VAL A 152 2.35 -2.35 34.30
C VAL A 152 2.51 -1.29 35.36
N ASP A 153 3.75 -0.76 35.49
CA ASP A 153 4.02 0.35 36.40
C ASP A 153 3.29 1.64 35.99
N ASN A 154 2.84 2.40 37.00
CA ASN A 154 2.11 3.65 36.80
C ASN A 154 2.88 4.73 35.98
N GLN A 155 4.20 4.67 35.89
CA GLN A 155 4.97 5.58 35.03
C GLN A 155 4.61 5.42 33.54
N HIS A 156 4.04 4.30 33.15
CA HIS A 156 3.59 4.04 31.79
C HIS A 156 2.12 4.41 31.53
N ALA A 157 1.41 5.06 32.47
CA ALA A 157 -0.03 5.32 32.40
C ALA A 157 -0.46 6.05 31.12
N GLN A 158 0.31 7.04 30.67
CA GLN A 158 -0.03 7.78 29.44
C GLN A 158 0.01 6.89 28.21
N MET A 159 1.06 6.08 28.07
CA MET A 159 1.18 5.16 26.92
C MET A 159 0.17 4.02 27.01
N PHE A 160 -0.07 3.49 28.21
CA PHE A 160 -1.10 2.49 28.44
C PHE A 160 -2.48 2.99 27.99
N LYS A 161 -2.86 4.21 28.41
CA LYS A 161 -4.12 4.83 27.99
C LYS A 161 -4.21 4.96 26.47
N ARG A 162 -3.16 5.42 25.81
CA ARG A 162 -3.13 5.54 24.35
C ARG A 162 -3.37 4.20 23.66
N LEU A 163 -2.72 3.11 24.13
CA LEU A 163 -2.91 1.77 23.56
C LEU A 163 -4.32 1.23 23.83
N LYS A 164 -4.87 1.51 25.02
CA LYS A 164 -6.25 1.14 25.37
C LYS A 164 -7.26 1.86 24.48
N ASP A 165 -7.11 3.16 24.30
CA ASP A 165 -7.99 3.96 23.43
C ASP A 165 -7.95 3.43 21.98
N ASN A 166 -6.77 3.08 21.47
CA ASN A 166 -6.62 2.45 20.16
C ASN A 166 -7.31 1.07 20.11
N SER A 167 -7.08 0.21 21.12
CA SER A 167 -7.70 -1.11 21.20
C SER A 167 -9.23 -1.05 21.26
N SER A 168 -9.78 -0.02 21.91
CA SER A 168 -11.24 0.18 22.03
C SER A 168 -11.93 0.47 20.70
N ARG A 169 -11.21 0.98 19.70
CA ARG A 169 -11.70 1.19 18.33
C ARG A 169 -11.80 -0.10 17.54
N GLY A 170 -11.11 -1.15 18.00
CA GLY A 170 -11.00 -2.44 17.34
C GLY A 170 -9.72 -2.56 16.51
N ARG A 171 -9.11 -3.74 16.55
CA ARG A 171 -7.96 -4.12 15.72
C ARG A 171 -8.42 -4.82 14.46
N ILE A 172 -7.84 -4.47 13.32
CA ILE A 172 -8.05 -5.20 12.08
C ILE A 172 -6.97 -6.30 11.97
N VAL A 173 -7.38 -7.50 11.61
CA VAL A 173 -6.50 -8.66 11.42
C VAL A 173 -6.92 -9.47 10.19
N GLU A 174 -5.97 -10.01 9.45
CA GLU A 174 -6.24 -10.93 8.33
C GLU A 174 -6.67 -12.31 8.85
N LYS A 175 -5.94 -12.80 9.83
CA LYS A 175 -6.16 -14.12 10.43
C LYS A 175 -6.18 -14.00 11.95
N GLN A 176 -7.17 -14.63 12.56
CA GLN A 176 -7.21 -14.72 14.02
C GLN A 176 -6.10 -15.64 14.54
N ASN A 177 -5.36 -15.16 15.52
CA ASN A 177 -4.48 -16.00 16.32
C ASN A 177 -5.27 -16.56 17.51
N GLN A 178 -5.72 -17.81 17.41
CA GLN A 178 -6.61 -18.40 18.41
C GLN A 178 -5.92 -18.80 19.72
N SER A 179 -4.61 -18.61 19.87
CA SER A 179 -3.85 -19.18 20.99
C SER A 179 -3.33 -18.18 22.02
N ALA A 180 -3.51 -16.87 21.82
CA ALA A 180 -2.90 -15.89 22.70
C ALA A 180 -3.91 -14.88 23.28
N ALA A 181 -3.76 -14.61 24.59
CA ALA A 181 -4.41 -13.52 25.28
C ALA A 181 -3.39 -12.83 26.18
N ALA A 182 -3.16 -11.54 26.00
CA ALA A 182 -2.33 -10.73 26.86
C ALA A 182 -3.20 -9.73 27.62
N MET A 183 -3.33 -9.94 28.93
CA MET A 183 -4.04 -9.01 29.81
C MET A 183 -3.03 -8.11 30.50
N PHE A 184 -3.11 -6.81 30.23
CA PHE A 184 -2.29 -5.78 30.87
C PHE A 184 -3.10 -5.11 31.97
N ILE A 185 -2.50 -4.97 33.15
CA ILE A 185 -3.09 -4.32 34.34
C ILE A 185 -2.18 -3.21 34.79
N LEU A 186 -2.67 -1.97 34.79
CA LEU A 186 -1.95 -0.79 35.22
C LEU A 186 -2.04 -0.61 36.74
N GLY A 187 -0.93 -0.33 37.39
CA GLY A 187 -0.85 0.09 38.79
C GLY A 187 -0.74 -1.03 39.81
N GLU A 188 -0.71 -2.29 39.38
CA GLU A 188 -0.45 -3.43 40.28
C GLU A 188 1.00 -3.90 40.10
N SER A 189 1.67 -4.22 41.20
CA SER A 189 3.07 -4.67 41.19
C SER A 189 3.25 -6.13 41.58
N ASP A 190 2.20 -6.77 42.08
CA ASP A 190 2.16 -8.18 42.47
C ASP A 190 0.78 -8.80 42.22
N ALA A 191 0.75 -10.07 41.84
CA ALA A 191 -0.45 -10.83 41.58
C ALA A 191 -0.29 -12.30 42.05
N ALA A 192 -0.22 -12.50 43.34
CA ALA A 192 -0.15 -13.84 43.92
C ALA A 192 -1.43 -14.66 43.61
N ASN A 193 -2.59 -13.99 43.62
CA ASN A 193 -3.88 -14.55 43.23
C ASN A 193 -4.53 -13.64 42.20
N TYR A 194 -4.97 -14.20 41.08
CA TYR A 194 -5.67 -13.40 40.05
C TYR A 194 -6.71 -14.25 39.32
N LYS A 195 -7.72 -13.57 38.81
CA LYS A 195 -8.71 -14.13 37.90
C LYS A 195 -9.04 -13.09 36.85
N VAL A 196 -8.98 -13.50 35.59
CA VAL A 196 -9.20 -12.65 34.42
C VAL A 196 -10.28 -13.28 33.54
N SER A 197 -11.16 -12.46 32.99
CA SER A 197 -12.09 -12.86 31.95
C SER A 197 -12.31 -11.72 30.96
N PHE A 198 -12.57 -12.08 29.71
CA PHE A 198 -12.88 -11.11 28.65
C PHE A 198 -13.77 -11.70 27.57
N SER A 199 -14.43 -10.82 26.83
CA SER A 199 -15.07 -11.13 25.56
C SER A 199 -14.73 -10.07 24.52
N ASN A 200 -14.65 -10.47 23.25
CA ASN A 200 -14.48 -9.63 22.10
C ASN A 200 -15.68 -9.73 21.17
N MET A 201 -16.08 -8.64 20.57
CA MET A 201 -16.90 -8.62 19.38
C MET A 201 -15.98 -8.81 18.16
N ILE A 202 -16.32 -9.75 17.31
CA ILE A 202 -15.58 -10.06 16.09
C ILE A 202 -16.53 -9.82 14.92
N GLU A 203 -16.13 -8.90 14.03
CA GLU A 203 -16.88 -8.50 12.85
C GLU A 203 -16.06 -8.84 11.61
N GLU A 204 -16.67 -9.48 10.62
CA GLU A 204 -16.07 -9.71 9.31
C GLU A 204 -16.35 -8.51 8.42
N LEU A 205 -15.29 -7.96 7.83
CA LEU A 205 -15.34 -6.75 7.00
C LEU A 205 -14.79 -7.06 5.61
N PRO A 206 -15.59 -6.81 4.57
CA PRO A 206 -15.13 -6.99 3.21
C PRO A 206 -14.16 -5.89 2.81
N LEU A 207 -13.14 -6.27 2.04
CA LEU A 207 -12.18 -5.40 1.36
C LEU A 207 -12.02 -5.88 -0.07
N PHE A 208 -11.55 -5.01 -0.94
CA PHE A 208 -11.27 -5.38 -2.33
C PHE A 208 -10.21 -4.48 -2.94
N ASN A 209 -9.24 -5.08 -3.63
CA ASN A 209 -8.39 -4.37 -4.56
C ASN A 209 -9.11 -4.21 -5.91
N VAL A 210 -8.67 -3.26 -6.71
CA VAL A 210 -9.11 -3.16 -8.12
C VAL A 210 -7.92 -3.48 -9.00
N ALA A 211 -7.99 -4.58 -9.75
CA ALA A 211 -6.86 -5.09 -10.51
C ALA A 211 -7.24 -5.54 -11.92
N GLY A 212 -6.42 -5.14 -12.88
CA GLY A 212 -6.59 -5.52 -14.28
C GLY A 212 -5.25 -5.87 -14.93
N MET A 213 -5.28 -6.62 -16.04
CA MET A 213 -4.05 -7.03 -16.69
C MET A 213 -4.05 -6.82 -18.21
N LEU A 214 -2.86 -6.67 -18.75
CA LEU A 214 -2.54 -6.85 -20.17
C LEU A 214 -1.66 -8.10 -20.30
N PRO A 215 -2.17 -9.19 -20.89
CA PRO A 215 -1.39 -10.40 -21.08
C PRO A 215 -0.13 -10.17 -21.91
N GLY A 216 0.96 -10.75 -21.48
CA GLY A 216 2.23 -10.73 -22.22
C GLY A 216 2.17 -11.54 -23.49
N ARG A 217 2.96 -11.15 -24.51
CA ARG A 217 2.98 -11.79 -25.83
C ARG A 217 3.87 -13.04 -25.85
N SER A 218 5.12 -12.92 -25.45
CA SER A 218 6.08 -14.05 -25.48
C SER A 218 6.53 -14.49 -24.08
N LYS A 219 6.44 -13.60 -23.08
CA LYS A 219 6.86 -13.83 -21.70
C LYS A 219 5.69 -13.72 -20.71
N ALA A 220 4.55 -14.36 -21.06
CA ALA A 220 3.30 -14.19 -20.33
C ALA A 220 3.33 -14.63 -18.85
N LYS A 221 4.31 -15.47 -18.45
CA LYS A 221 4.49 -15.88 -17.05
C LYS A 221 5.31 -14.90 -16.23
N GLU A 222 6.08 -14.03 -16.88
CA GLU A 222 6.84 -12.98 -16.21
C GLU A 222 5.93 -11.79 -15.96
N LEU A 223 5.77 -11.38 -14.70
CA LEU A 223 4.83 -10.34 -14.26
C LEU A 223 5.56 -9.04 -13.98
N VAL A 224 5.02 -7.93 -14.46
CA VAL A 224 5.39 -6.57 -14.07
C VAL A 224 4.18 -5.92 -13.43
N LEU A 225 4.32 -5.49 -12.19
CA LEU A 225 3.26 -4.82 -11.43
C LEU A 225 3.43 -3.31 -11.50
N ILE A 226 2.32 -2.62 -11.69
CA ILE A 226 2.19 -1.15 -11.61
C ILE A 226 1.08 -0.88 -10.63
N SER A 227 1.40 -0.26 -9.51
CA SER A 227 0.50 -0.15 -8.36
C SER A 227 0.50 1.21 -7.70
N ALA A 228 -0.57 1.47 -6.98
CA ALA A 228 -0.79 2.59 -6.08
C ALA A 228 -1.88 2.17 -5.09
N HIS A 229 -2.09 2.90 -4.00
CA HIS A 229 -3.29 2.68 -3.18
C HIS A 229 -4.39 3.69 -3.51
N TYR A 230 -5.65 3.28 -3.37
CA TYR A 230 -6.78 4.14 -3.71
C TYR A 230 -7.62 4.52 -2.49
N ASP A 231 -7.36 3.93 -1.32
CA ASP A 231 -7.93 4.37 -0.06
C ASP A 231 -7.17 5.58 0.49
N HIS A 232 -7.83 6.33 1.37
CA HIS A 232 -7.23 7.37 2.18
C HIS A 232 -7.99 7.46 3.52
N LEU A 233 -7.78 8.52 4.30
CA LEU A 233 -8.25 8.61 5.67
C LEU A 233 -9.78 8.74 5.81
N GLY A 234 -10.48 9.13 4.75
CA GLY A 234 -11.92 9.29 4.77
C GLY A 234 -12.39 10.54 5.52
N ILE A 235 -13.51 10.41 6.24
CA ILE A 235 -14.04 11.50 7.06
C ILE A 235 -13.30 11.51 8.40
N VAL A 236 -12.61 12.60 8.67
CA VAL A 236 -11.80 12.82 9.87
C VAL A 236 -12.43 13.87 10.79
N LYS A 237 -11.69 14.31 11.80
CA LYS A 237 -12.15 15.39 12.64
C LYS A 237 -12.19 16.69 11.84
N ASP A 238 -13.31 17.41 11.94
CA ASP A 238 -13.48 18.72 11.31
C ASP A 238 -12.37 19.71 11.68
N VAL A 239 -11.84 20.36 10.64
CA VAL A 239 -10.84 21.42 10.73
C VAL A 239 -11.36 22.61 9.90
N ASP A 240 -11.71 23.70 10.55
CA ASP A 240 -12.17 24.93 9.91
C ASP A 240 -13.39 24.77 8.99
N GLY A 241 -14.26 23.78 9.27
CA GLY A 241 -15.48 23.49 8.50
C GLY A 241 -15.30 22.40 7.45
N ASP A 242 -14.13 21.81 7.33
CA ASP A 242 -13.84 20.68 6.49
C ASP A 242 -13.49 19.42 7.32
N ALA A 243 -14.08 18.29 6.95
CA ALA A 243 -13.88 17.00 7.63
C ALA A 243 -13.48 15.88 6.63
N ILE A 244 -13.34 16.18 5.35
CA ILE A 244 -13.02 15.19 4.32
C ILE A 244 -11.54 15.26 4.00
N ALA A 245 -10.79 14.22 4.34
CA ALA A 245 -9.41 14.10 3.89
C ALA A 245 -9.42 13.54 2.46
N ASN A 246 -9.39 14.43 1.48
CA ASN A 246 -9.55 14.07 0.06
C ASN A 246 -8.36 13.30 -0.51
N GLY A 247 -7.14 13.43 0.06
CA GLY A 247 -5.98 12.65 -0.31
C GLY A 247 -5.62 12.80 -1.79
N ALA A 248 -5.48 14.04 -2.24
CA ALA A 248 -5.23 14.31 -3.66
C ALA A 248 -3.83 13.86 -4.09
N ASP A 249 -2.83 14.13 -3.26
CA ASP A 249 -1.48 13.59 -3.43
C ASP A 249 -1.39 12.16 -2.93
N ASP A 250 -1.94 11.89 -1.75
CA ASP A 250 -1.94 10.61 -1.05
C ASP A 250 -3.29 9.86 -1.19
N ASP A 251 -3.51 8.90 -2.09
CA ASP A 251 -2.67 8.58 -3.23
C ASP A 251 -3.52 8.57 -4.51
N ALA A 252 -4.38 9.63 -4.66
CA ALA A 252 -5.09 9.80 -5.93
C ALA A 252 -4.11 10.09 -7.08
N SER A 253 -2.95 10.70 -6.79
CA SER A 253 -1.90 10.98 -7.76
C SER A 253 -1.30 9.68 -8.31
N GLY A 254 -0.93 8.73 -7.45
CA GLY A 254 -0.40 7.41 -7.85
C GLY A 254 -1.47 6.54 -8.51
N THR A 255 -2.70 6.52 -7.98
CA THR A 255 -3.83 5.80 -8.61
C THR A 255 -4.09 6.33 -10.03
N THR A 256 -4.00 7.64 -10.24
CA THR A 256 -4.07 8.27 -11.58
C THR A 256 -2.94 7.79 -12.49
N ALA A 257 -1.73 7.63 -11.95
CA ALA A 257 -0.61 7.09 -12.72
C ALA A 257 -0.86 5.64 -13.16
N VAL A 258 -1.40 4.78 -12.29
CA VAL A 258 -1.76 3.40 -12.63
C VAL A 258 -2.73 3.35 -13.82
N ILE A 259 -3.81 4.15 -13.78
CA ILE A 259 -4.81 4.23 -14.85
C ILE A 259 -4.18 4.75 -16.16
N SER A 260 -3.38 5.81 -16.09
CA SER A 260 -2.73 6.43 -17.24
C SER A 260 -1.72 5.51 -17.91
N LEU A 261 -0.92 4.79 -17.12
CA LEU A 261 0.04 3.80 -17.61
C LEU A 261 -0.66 2.59 -18.23
N ALA A 262 -1.81 2.16 -17.67
CA ALA A 262 -2.63 1.12 -18.27
C ALA A 262 -3.13 1.52 -19.67
N LYS A 263 -3.62 2.75 -19.81
CA LYS A 263 -4.05 3.33 -21.10
C LYS A 263 -2.90 3.39 -22.11
N TYR A 264 -1.74 3.84 -21.65
CA TYR A 264 -0.54 3.94 -22.48
C TYR A 264 -0.09 2.57 -23.01
N TYR A 265 0.14 1.59 -22.13
CA TYR A 265 0.60 0.27 -22.55
C TYR A 265 -0.46 -0.52 -23.35
N LYS A 266 -1.74 -0.33 -23.06
CA LYS A 266 -2.82 -0.89 -23.88
C LYS A 266 -2.77 -0.35 -25.30
N LYS A 267 -2.54 0.96 -25.46
CA LYS A 267 -2.45 1.61 -26.79
C LYS A 267 -1.22 1.15 -27.55
N LEU A 268 -0.07 1.02 -26.89
CA LEU A 268 1.16 0.53 -27.51
C LEU A 268 1.06 -0.96 -27.91
N ASN A 269 0.40 -1.76 -27.08
CA ASN A 269 0.20 -3.18 -27.31
C ASN A 269 1.50 -3.92 -27.72
N ASN A 270 2.61 -3.63 -27.04
CA ASN A 270 3.94 -4.15 -27.33
C ASN A 270 4.64 -4.81 -26.12
N ASN A 271 3.88 -5.10 -25.07
CA ASN A 271 4.39 -5.76 -23.87
C ASN A 271 4.66 -7.23 -24.12
N GLU A 272 5.90 -7.68 -23.90
CA GLU A 272 6.25 -9.10 -23.95
C GLU A 272 5.91 -9.82 -22.65
N ARG A 273 6.03 -9.12 -21.49
CA ARG A 273 5.62 -9.53 -20.16
C ARG A 273 4.17 -9.19 -19.86
N THR A 274 3.53 -9.95 -19.01
CA THR A 274 2.21 -9.59 -18.48
C THR A 274 2.31 -8.38 -17.56
N LEU A 275 1.54 -7.34 -17.84
CA LEU A 275 1.43 -6.16 -16.99
C LEU A 275 0.18 -6.30 -16.13
N ILE A 276 0.34 -6.10 -14.83
CA ILE A 276 -0.77 -6.05 -13.87
C ILE A 276 -0.83 -4.64 -13.31
N PHE A 277 -1.98 -4.01 -13.46
CA PHE A 277 -2.31 -2.70 -12.93
C PHE A 277 -3.21 -2.91 -11.73
N VAL A 278 -2.81 -2.45 -10.56
CA VAL A 278 -3.55 -2.66 -9.32
C VAL A 278 -3.63 -1.42 -8.47
N ALA A 279 -4.85 -1.07 -8.08
CA ALA A 279 -5.13 -0.11 -7.04
C ALA A 279 -5.42 -0.90 -5.74
N PHE A 280 -4.54 -0.78 -4.76
CA PHE A 280 -4.65 -1.45 -3.48
C PHE A 280 -5.60 -0.73 -2.54
N THR A 281 -6.29 -1.48 -1.69
CA THR A 281 -7.11 -0.97 -0.60
C THR A 281 -6.41 -1.14 0.73
N ALA A 282 -6.82 -0.33 1.71
CA ALA A 282 -6.43 -0.48 3.11
C ALA A 282 -4.90 -0.40 3.34
N GLU A 283 -4.22 0.45 2.55
CA GLU A 283 -2.83 0.83 2.80
C GLU A 283 -2.74 1.56 4.13
N GLU A 284 -3.56 2.60 4.32
CA GLU A 284 -3.62 3.52 5.45
C GLU A 284 -3.89 2.84 6.80
N ILE A 285 -4.49 1.69 6.77
CA ILE A 285 -4.79 0.91 7.99
C ILE A 285 -3.90 -0.32 8.14
N GLY A 286 -2.85 -0.42 7.30
CA GLY A 286 -1.77 -1.39 7.45
C GLY A 286 -1.52 -2.29 6.24
N GLY A 287 -1.81 -1.87 4.99
CA GLY A 287 -1.43 -2.57 3.75
C GLY A 287 -2.13 -3.91 3.54
N PHE A 288 -3.41 -4.03 3.95
CA PHE A 288 -4.13 -5.30 3.83
C PHE A 288 -4.33 -5.73 2.39
N GLY A 289 -4.58 -4.78 1.47
CA GLY A 289 -4.75 -5.05 0.05
C GLY A 289 -3.49 -5.64 -0.58
N ALA A 290 -2.35 -4.99 -0.39
CA ALA A 290 -1.06 -5.45 -0.92
C ALA A 290 -0.66 -6.81 -0.33
N ARG A 291 -0.93 -7.06 0.97
CA ARG A 291 -0.67 -8.37 1.59
C ARG A 291 -1.53 -9.47 0.99
N HIS A 292 -2.83 -9.22 0.85
CA HIS A 292 -3.72 -10.19 0.23
C HIS A 292 -3.28 -10.51 -1.20
N PHE A 293 -3.08 -9.49 -2.03
CA PHE A 293 -2.65 -9.62 -3.41
C PHE A 293 -1.34 -10.42 -3.53
N SER A 294 -0.32 -10.04 -2.75
CA SER A 294 0.98 -10.71 -2.76
C SER A 294 0.91 -12.18 -2.34
N SER A 295 -0.06 -12.55 -1.50
CA SER A 295 -0.25 -13.94 -1.06
C SER A 295 -0.80 -14.86 -2.16
N LEU A 296 -1.37 -14.30 -3.22
CA LEU A 296 -1.94 -15.03 -4.35
C LEU A 296 -0.93 -15.20 -5.50
N LEU A 297 0.22 -14.54 -5.43
CA LEU A 297 1.25 -14.59 -6.45
C LEU A 297 2.41 -15.50 -6.03
N ASN A 298 3.08 -16.08 -7.04
CA ASN A 298 4.44 -16.59 -6.84
C ASN A 298 5.41 -15.41 -6.99
N PRO A 299 6.13 -14.98 -5.92
CA PRO A 299 7.04 -13.86 -6.00
C PRO A 299 8.15 -14.03 -7.04
N ASP A 300 8.52 -15.28 -7.38
CA ASP A 300 9.57 -15.55 -8.36
C ASP A 300 9.12 -15.27 -9.80
N ASP A 301 7.81 -15.22 -10.07
CA ASP A 301 7.25 -14.83 -11.37
C ASP A 301 7.17 -13.29 -11.52
N VAL A 302 7.24 -12.54 -10.42
CA VAL A 302 7.20 -11.08 -10.42
C VAL A 302 8.61 -10.53 -10.66
N VAL A 303 8.85 -9.97 -11.84
CA VAL A 303 10.17 -9.46 -12.25
C VAL A 303 10.44 -8.05 -11.81
N ALA A 304 9.40 -7.23 -11.64
CA ALA A 304 9.48 -5.87 -11.12
C ALA A 304 8.12 -5.39 -10.60
N MET A 305 8.14 -4.48 -9.62
CA MET A 305 6.97 -3.73 -9.17
C MET A 305 7.30 -2.24 -9.13
N PHE A 306 6.50 -1.48 -9.84
CA PHE A 306 6.46 -0.02 -9.83
C PHE A 306 5.32 0.40 -8.92
N ASN A 307 5.61 0.68 -7.67
CA ASN A 307 4.66 1.31 -6.77
C ASN A 307 4.77 2.81 -6.95
N ILE A 308 3.68 3.52 -7.05
CA ILE A 308 3.66 4.95 -7.33
C ILE A 308 2.86 5.61 -6.22
N GLU A 309 3.46 6.57 -5.54
CA GLU A 309 2.89 7.16 -4.34
C GLU A 309 3.32 8.62 -4.20
N MET A 310 2.35 9.50 -4.04
CA MET A 310 2.56 10.93 -3.80
C MET A 310 3.51 11.56 -4.85
N ILE A 311 2.98 11.78 -6.05
CA ILE A 311 3.72 12.34 -7.18
C ILE A 311 3.17 13.71 -7.63
N GLY A 312 2.41 14.39 -6.76
CA GLY A 312 1.66 15.60 -7.07
C GLY A 312 2.41 16.89 -6.85
N LYS A 313 3.56 16.88 -6.23
CA LYS A 313 4.33 18.06 -5.84
C LYS A 313 5.76 17.99 -6.35
N GLU A 314 6.44 19.15 -6.39
CA GLU A 314 7.83 19.22 -6.83
C GLU A 314 8.74 18.38 -5.90
N SER A 315 9.61 17.60 -6.51
CA SER A 315 10.60 16.80 -5.81
C SER A 315 11.66 17.67 -5.13
N LYS A 316 12.27 17.18 -4.06
CA LYS A 316 13.45 17.79 -3.43
C LYS A 316 14.59 18.07 -4.41
N PHE A 317 14.60 17.39 -5.54
CA PHE A 317 15.59 17.55 -6.61
C PHE A 317 15.18 18.53 -7.70
N GLY A 318 14.04 19.21 -7.54
CA GLY A 318 13.49 20.17 -8.48
C GLY A 318 12.55 19.55 -9.52
N GLU A 319 12.21 20.34 -10.54
CA GLU A 319 11.37 19.93 -11.66
C GLU A 319 11.98 18.74 -12.45
N ASN A 320 11.13 17.96 -13.09
CA ASN A 320 11.52 16.79 -13.88
C ASN A 320 12.38 15.78 -13.08
N ALA A 321 12.06 15.59 -11.81
CA ALA A 321 12.76 14.68 -10.96
C ALA A 321 11.80 13.91 -10.04
N ALA A 322 12.12 12.64 -9.75
CA ALA A 322 11.47 11.84 -8.73
C ALA A 322 12.54 11.02 -8.01
N PHE A 323 12.21 10.44 -6.86
CA PHE A 323 13.09 9.51 -6.19
C PHE A 323 12.49 8.10 -6.18
N ILE A 324 13.37 7.13 -6.00
CA ILE A 324 13.05 5.71 -5.91
C ILE A 324 13.49 5.20 -4.54
N THR A 325 12.56 4.68 -3.76
CA THR A 325 12.88 4.09 -2.45
C THR A 325 13.70 2.82 -2.62
N GLY A 326 14.74 2.64 -1.78
CA GLY A 326 15.64 1.50 -1.88
C GLY A 326 16.42 1.43 -3.20
N TYR A 327 16.75 2.56 -3.80
CA TYR A 327 17.45 2.66 -5.09
C TYR A 327 18.71 1.78 -5.15
N GLU A 328 19.44 1.69 -4.05
CA GLU A 328 20.69 0.93 -3.91
C GLU A 328 20.50 -0.58 -3.74
N ARG A 329 19.26 -1.07 -3.60
CA ARG A 329 18.97 -2.48 -3.32
C ARG A 329 18.94 -3.37 -4.55
N SER A 330 18.74 -2.76 -5.71
CA SER A 330 18.76 -3.44 -7.03
C SER A 330 19.24 -2.46 -8.11
N ASP A 331 19.40 -2.96 -9.33
CA ASP A 331 19.69 -2.11 -10.49
C ASP A 331 18.43 -1.55 -11.17
N PHE A 332 17.28 -1.63 -10.50
CA PHE A 332 16.00 -1.09 -11.01
C PHE A 332 16.10 0.39 -11.40
N GLY A 333 16.58 1.24 -10.49
CA GLY A 333 16.72 2.68 -10.75
C GLY A 333 17.71 2.99 -11.88
N GLU A 334 18.81 2.25 -11.98
CA GLU A 334 19.80 2.41 -13.05
C GLU A 334 19.21 2.05 -14.43
N ILE A 335 18.42 0.96 -14.51
CA ILE A 335 17.71 0.56 -15.74
C ILE A 335 16.73 1.66 -16.15
N LEU A 336 15.94 2.18 -15.20
CA LEU A 336 14.98 3.25 -15.49
C LEU A 336 15.71 4.51 -16.02
N GLN A 337 16.77 4.95 -15.35
CA GLN A 337 17.53 6.13 -15.75
C GLN A 337 18.19 5.97 -17.13
N LYS A 338 18.72 4.79 -17.43
CA LYS A 338 19.27 4.45 -18.76
C LYS A 338 18.22 4.63 -19.87
N ASN A 339 16.97 4.21 -19.61
CA ASN A 339 15.89 4.31 -20.57
C ASN A 339 15.40 5.77 -20.79
N LEU A 340 15.71 6.69 -19.88
CA LEU A 340 15.43 8.13 -20.00
C LEU A 340 16.55 8.92 -20.69
N ALA A 341 17.58 8.26 -21.23
CA ALA A 341 18.64 8.95 -21.94
C ALA A 341 18.08 9.83 -23.06
N GLY A 342 18.45 11.10 -23.06
CA GLY A 342 17.96 12.13 -24.01
C GLY A 342 16.67 12.83 -23.58
N THR A 343 16.18 12.59 -22.37
CA THR A 343 15.14 13.40 -21.70
C THR A 343 15.75 14.21 -20.56
N ASP A 344 15.00 15.20 -20.08
CA ASP A 344 15.42 16.03 -18.94
C ASP A 344 15.05 15.40 -17.59
N PHE A 345 14.23 14.35 -17.58
CA PHE A 345 13.74 13.71 -16.34
C PHE A 345 14.80 12.81 -15.69
N LYS A 346 14.91 12.88 -14.36
CA LYS A 346 15.87 12.11 -13.57
C LYS A 346 15.23 11.40 -12.40
N PHE A 347 15.60 10.13 -12.21
CA PHE A 347 15.34 9.39 -10.97
C PHE A 347 16.56 9.48 -10.04
N HIS A 348 16.29 9.74 -8.77
CA HIS A 348 17.28 9.86 -7.71
C HIS A 348 17.08 8.78 -6.64
N PRO A 349 18.12 8.46 -5.85
CA PRO A 349 17.95 7.72 -4.61
C PRO A 349 17.03 8.47 -3.63
N ASP A 350 16.37 7.72 -2.73
CA ASP A 350 15.56 8.24 -1.64
C ASP A 350 16.38 9.24 -0.77
N PRO A 351 15.96 10.51 -0.68
CA PRO A 351 16.67 11.52 0.08
C PRO A 351 16.36 11.50 1.60
N TYR A 352 15.55 10.54 2.07
CA TYR A 352 15.04 10.45 3.45
C TYR A 352 15.43 9.14 4.16
N PRO A 353 16.73 8.81 4.29
CA PRO A 353 17.18 7.49 4.77
C PRO A 353 16.70 7.16 6.19
N THR A 354 16.43 8.19 7.03
CA THR A 354 15.93 8.01 8.40
C THR A 354 14.44 7.66 8.47
N GLN A 355 13.70 7.88 7.40
CA GLN A 355 12.26 7.62 7.33
C GLN A 355 11.93 6.17 6.96
N ASN A 356 12.93 5.39 6.49
CA ASN A 356 12.76 3.99 6.05
C ASN A 356 11.61 3.81 5.03
N LEU A 357 11.47 4.72 4.07
CA LEU A 357 10.36 4.76 3.14
C LEU A 357 10.21 3.47 2.31
N PHE A 358 11.30 2.76 2.06
CA PHE A 358 11.28 1.51 1.28
C PHE A 358 10.34 0.43 1.82
N TYR A 359 10.05 0.44 3.13
CA TYR A 359 9.15 -0.53 3.76
C TYR A 359 7.88 0.10 4.35
N ARG A 360 7.49 1.28 3.85
CA ARG A 360 6.32 2.00 4.38
C ARG A 360 5.12 2.03 3.46
N SER A 361 5.23 1.51 2.23
CA SER A 361 4.15 1.46 1.26
C SER A 361 3.92 0.03 0.74
N ASP A 362 3.00 -0.14 -0.17
CA ASP A 362 2.53 -1.43 -0.72
C ASP A 362 3.62 -2.31 -1.36
N ASN A 363 4.71 -1.69 -1.82
CA ASN A 363 5.87 -2.42 -2.34
C ASN A 363 6.54 -3.31 -1.28
N ALA A 364 6.40 -2.97 0.00
CA ALA A 364 7.14 -3.58 1.11
C ALA A 364 6.98 -5.10 1.18
N ILE A 365 5.79 -5.61 0.88
CA ILE A 365 5.47 -7.03 1.00
C ILE A 365 6.24 -7.85 -0.05
N LEU A 366 6.19 -7.46 -1.31
CA LEU A 366 6.93 -8.13 -2.38
C LEU A 366 8.43 -7.89 -2.27
N ALA A 367 8.85 -6.70 -1.83
CA ALA A 367 10.25 -6.41 -1.54
C ALA A 367 10.82 -7.35 -0.46
N ALA A 368 10.08 -7.59 0.63
CA ALA A 368 10.47 -8.54 1.66
C ALA A 368 10.61 -9.99 1.14
N LEU A 369 9.88 -10.34 0.09
CA LEU A 369 9.95 -11.62 -0.60
C LEU A 369 11.04 -11.67 -1.69
N GLY A 370 11.83 -10.62 -1.84
CA GLY A 370 12.97 -10.56 -2.74
C GLY A 370 12.64 -10.03 -4.15
N VAL A 371 11.45 -9.52 -4.38
CA VAL A 371 11.08 -8.85 -5.64
C VAL A 371 11.74 -7.47 -5.69
N PRO A 372 12.29 -7.02 -6.83
CA PRO A 372 12.69 -5.63 -7.01
C PRO A 372 11.42 -4.76 -7.12
N ALA A 373 10.84 -4.49 -5.95
CA ALA A 373 9.61 -3.74 -5.76
C ALA A 373 9.97 -2.41 -5.10
N HIS A 374 9.79 -1.32 -5.84
CA HIS A 374 10.22 0.00 -5.43
C HIS A 374 9.08 1.00 -5.54
N THR A 375 9.03 1.97 -4.63
CA THR A 375 8.13 3.12 -4.72
C THR A 375 8.83 4.26 -5.43
N ILE A 376 8.10 4.88 -6.36
CA ILE A 376 8.46 6.13 -7.05
C ILE A 376 7.62 7.24 -6.46
N SER A 377 8.24 8.30 -5.98
CA SER A 377 7.56 9.44 -5.36
C SER A 377 8.29 10.75 -5.66
N THR A 378 7.57 11.85 -5.52
CA THR A 378 8.14 13.20 -5.54
C THR A 378 8.00 13.91 -4.19
N ASP A 379 7.29 13.32 -3.24
CA ASP A 379 6.96 13.96 -1.98
C ASP A 379 8.17 14.39 -1.14
N GLN A 380 8.05 15.54 -0.51
CA GLN A 380 9.00 16.04 0.47
C GLN A 380 8.49 15.81 1.89
N ILE A 381 8.44 14.54 2.32
CA ILE A 381 7.85 14.06 3.58
C ILE A 381 8.34 14.80 4.85
N ASP A 382 9.49 15.45 4.78
CA ASP A 382 10.04 16.25 5.87
C ASP A 382 9.47 17.68 5.94
N THR A 383 8.83 18.15 4.90
CA THR A 383 8.32 19.53 4.78
C THR A 383 6.86 19.62 4.31
N ASP A 384 6.27 18.54 3.81
CA ASP A 384 4.88 18.53 3.39
C ASP A 384 3.94 18.77 4.58
N LYS A 385 3.14 19.83 4.47
CA LYS A 385 2.17 20.26 5.49
C LYS A 385 0.79 19.68 5.29
N PHE A 386 0.55 19.07 4.13
CA PHE A 386 -0.76 18.58 3.73
C PHE A 386 -0.91 17.07 3.94
N TYR A 387 0.20 16.35 4.03
CA TYR A 387 0.21 14.91 4.26
C TYR A 387 -0.66 14.53 5.47
N HIS A 388 -1.61 13.63 5.27
CA HIS A 388 -2.58 13.15 6.27
C HIS A 388 -3.44 14.27 6.92
N THR A 389 -3.79 15.29 6.14
CA THR A 389 -4.69 16.36 6.57
C THR A 389 -5.83 16.55 5.56
N VAL A 390 -6.88 17.27 5.97
CA VAL A 390 -7.97 17.70 5.06
C VAL A 390 -7.50 18.67 3.96
N ASN A 391 -6.29 19.23 4.09
CA ASN A 391 -5.77 20.16 3.11
C ASN A 391 -4.99 19.48 1.96
N ASP A 392 -4.95 18.15 1.89
CA ASP A 392 -4.41 17.44 0.73
C ASP A 392 -5.45 17.40 -0.39
N GLU A 393 -5.55 18.55 -1.07
CA GLU A 393 -6.57 18.89 -2.05
C GLU A 393 -6.01 18.97 -3.47
N PHE A 394 -6.89 18.82 -4.47
CA PHE A 394 -6.51 18.94 -5.89
C PHE A 394 -5.80 20.25 -6.19
N GLU A 395 -6.23 21.36 -5.57
CA GLU A 395 -5.70 22.71 -5.77
C GLU A 395 -4.28 22.88 -5.22
N THR A 396 -3.80 21.95 -4.39
CA THR A 396 -2.42 21.96 -3.85
C THR A 396 -1.43 21.23 -4.74
N LEU A 397 -1.92 20.59 -5.80
CA LEU A 397 -1.11 19.77 -6.70
C LEU A 397 -0.69 20.52 -7.97
N GLU A 398 0.40 20.07 -8.52
CA GLU A 398 0.90 20.51 -9.82
C GLU A 398 0.67 19.40 -10.87
N VAL A 399 -0.46 19.45 -11.58
CA VAL A 399 -0.83 18.44 -12.59
C VAL A 399 0.25 18.22 -13.64
N ALA A 400 1.02 19.25 -13.96
CA ALA A 400 2.14 19.17 -14.90
C ALA A 400 3.26 18.27 -14.39
N ILE A 401 3.56 18.30 -13.09
CA ILE A 401 4.55 17.42 -12.43
C ILE A 401 4.08 15.97 -12.47
N ILE A 402 2.82 15.73 -12.10
CA ILE A 402 2.21 14.40 -12.17
C ILE A 402 2.31 13.83 -13.58
N HIS A 403 1.90 14.63 -14.57
CA HIS A 403 1.95 14.26 -15.98
C HIS A 403 3.39 13.92 -16.44
N ALA A 404 4.38 14.76 -16.11
CA ALA A 404 5.78 14.54 -16.45
C ALA A 404 6.33 13.27 -15.78
N THR A 405 5.99 13.03 -14.51
CA THR A 405 6.39 11.82 -13.77
C THR A 405 5.79 10.57 -14.40
N ILE A 406 4.49 10.57 -14.73
CA ILE A 406 3.84 9.44 -15.41
C ILE A 406 4.50 9.15 -16.76
N GLN A 407 4.81 10.18 -17.55
CA GLN A 407 5.51 10.01 -18.83
C GLN A 407 6.91 9.44 -18.64
N ALA A 408 7.64 9.89 -17.63
CA ALA A 408 8.95 9.36 -17.30
C ALA A 408 8.90 7.88 -16.91
N ILE A 409 7.91 7.47 -16.10
CA ILE A 409 7.68 6.06 -15.75
C ILE A 409 7.34 5.26 -17.02
N ALA A 410 6.45 5.75 -17.86
CA ALA A 410 6.07 5.10 -19.12
C ALA A 410 7.26 4.83 -20.04
N LEU A 411 8.16 5.80 -20.18
CA LEU A 411 9.38 5.66 -21.01
C LEU A 411 10.42 4.77 -20.35
N SER A 412 10.64 4.95 -19.05
CA SER A 412 11.71 4.26 -18.32
C SER A 412 11.44 2.78 -18.14
N ALA A 413 10.18 2.36 -18.00
CA ALA A 413 9.80 0.96 -17.82
C ALA A 413 9.88 0.11 -19.09
N ARG A 414 10.03 0.72 -20.29
CA ARG A 414 9.88 0.04 -21.59
C ARG A 414 10.76 -1.19 -21.77
N SER A 415 12.02 -1.18 -21.32
CA SER A 415 12.91 -2.33 -21.50
C SER A 415 12.55 -3.50 -20.55
N ILE A 416 12.03 -3.18 -19.35
CA ILE A 416 11.48 -4.18 -18.43
C ILE A 416 10.21 -4.78 -19.01
N VAL A 417 9.29 -3.95 -19.52
CA VAL A 417 8.04 -4.39 -20.16
C VAL A 417 8.28 -5.23 -21.40
N ALA A 418 9.27 -4.86 -22.22
CA ALA A 418 9.70 -5.60 -23.40
C ALA A 418 10.54 -6.88 -23.08
N GLY A 419 10.88 -7.10 -21.81
CA GLY A 419 11.66 -8.26 -21.38
C GLY A 419 13.12 -8.26 -21.82
N THR A 420 13.69 -7.12 -22.22
CA THR A 420 15.10 -6.95 -22.57
C THR A 420 15.97 -6.72 -21.34
N ASP A 421 15.47 -6.02 -20.35
CA ASP A 421 16.09 -5.87 -19.03
C ASP A 421 15.24 -6.59 -17.95
N THR A 422 15.91 -7.15 -16.94
CA THR A 422 15.29 -7.78 -15.76
C THR A 422 16.05 -7.28 -14.54
N PRO A 423 15.42 -6.49 -13.66
CA PRO A 423 16.10 -6.01 -12.47
C PRO A 423 16.57 -7.15 -11.56
N LYS A 424 17.70 -6.95 -10.91
CA LYS A 424 18.23 -7.92 -9.94
C LYS A 424 17.32 -8.08 -8.76
N ARG A 425 17.18 -9.31 -8.29
CA ARG A 425 16.45 -9.63 -7.05
C ARG A 425 17.12 -8.95 -5.86
N ILE A 426 16.29 -8.55 -4.88
CA ILE A 426 16.78 -8.02 -3.61
C ILE A 426 16.85 -9.14 -2.56
N PRO A 427 17.65 -9.01 -1.49
CA PRO A 427 17.69 -9.99 -0.40
C PRO A 427 16.33 -10.16 0.26
N LYS A 428 15.88 -11.41 0.43
CA LYS A 428 14.66 -11.73 1.18
C LYS A 428 14.85 -11.40 2.66
N LEU A 429 13.81 -10.86 3.30
CA LEU A 429 13.81 -10.68 4.74
C LEU A 429 13.42 -11.97 5.46
N ASN A 430 14.04 -12.23 6.61
CA ASN A 430 13.69 -13.39 7.47
C ASN A 430 12.42 -13.15 8.30
N SER A 431 11.96 -11.91 8.40
CA SER A 431 10.74 -11.51 9.10
C SER A 431 10.01 -10.45 8.28
N ARG A 432 8.72 -10.26 8.53
CA ARG A 432 7.97 -9.16 7.92
C ARG A 432 8.59 -7.81 8.28
N PRO A 433 8.62 -6.83 7.35
CA PRO A 433 9.12 -5.49 7.60
C PRO A 433 8.31 -4.75 8.66
#